data_5c9645c79b4cd8ee891bd69618775da7
#
_entry.id   5c9645c79b4cd8ee891bd69618775da7
#
_cell.length_a   1.000
_cell.length_b   1.000
_cell.length_c   1.000
_cell.angle_alpha   90.00
_cell.angle_beta   90.00
_cell.angle_gamma   90.00
#
_symmetry.space_group_name_H-M   'P 1'
#
loop_
_entity.id
_entity.type
_entity.pdbx_description
1 polymer ?
#
loop_
_entity_poly.entity_id
_entity_poly.type
_entity_poly.pdbx_seq_one_letter_code
_entity_poly.pdbx_strand_id
1 'polypeptide(L)'
;EQHLSEEEDITMEVEAAKFIGAGLAVIGMIGSGIGIGSVFSSFIIAVGRNPAARGEVFTMTMLGFALVEAIALFALVISLLILFG
;
A
#
# COMPACT_ATOMS: atom_id res chain seq x y z
N GLU A 1 30.63 -25.51 -18.20
CA GLU A 1 29.25 -25.44 -18.71
C GLU A 1 28.23 -25.72 -17.63
N GLN A 2 28.39 -26.83 -16.87
CA GLN A 2 27.49 -27.14 -15.75
C GLN A 2 27.50 -26.03 -14.70
N HIS A 3 28.66 -25.47 -14.40
CA HIS A 3 28.82 -24.38 -13.45
C HIS A 3 28.08 -23.11 -13.90
N LEU A 4 28.15 -22.76 -15.18
CA LEU A 4 27.43 -21.62 -15.75
C LEU A 4 25.92 -21.84 -15.72
N SER A 5 25.45 -23.06 -15.98
CA SER A 5 24.03 -23.41 -15.91
C SER A 5 23.48 -23.28 -14.48
N GLU A 6 24.25 -23.70 -13.47
CA GLU A 6 23.87 -23.56 -12.08
C GLU A 6 23.79 -22.07 -11.67
N GLU A 7 24.71 -21.24 -12.11
CA GLU A 7 24.68 -19.79 -11.87
C GLU A 7 23.47 -19.14 -12.51
N GLU A 8 23.13 -19.52 -13.73
CA GLU A 8 21.93 -19.01 -14.41
C GLU A 8 20.66 -19.40 -13.66
N ASP A 9 20.55 -20.65 -13.23
CA ASP A 9 19.40 -21.14 -12.47
C ASP A 9 19.23 -20.38 -11.16
N ILE A 10 20.32 -20.14 -10.42
CA ILE A 10 20.29 -19.37 -9.18
C ILE A 10 19.83 -17.92 -9.44
N THR A 11 20.33 -17.30 -10.50
CA THR A 11 19.95 -15.95 -10.89
C THR A 11 18.46 -15.87 -11.20
N MET A 12 17.92 -16.83 -11.94
CA MET A 12 16.51 -16.88 -12.27
C MET A 12 15.64 -17.09 -11.03
N GLU A 13 16.08 -17.94 -10.10
CA GLU A 13 15.38 -18.15 -8.83
C GLU A 13 15.34 -16.87 -7.99
N VAL A 14 16.43 -16.13 -7.94
CA VAL A 14 16.50 -14.85 -7.23
C VAL A 14 15.56 -13.83 -7.87
N GLU A 15 15.54 -13.72 -9.19
CA GLU A 15 14.63 -12.81 -9.89
C GLU A 15 13.18 -13.19 -9.66
N ALA A 16 12.85 -14.48 -9.75
CA ALA A 16 11.49 -14.96 -9.46
C ALA A 16 11.09 -14.62 -8.02
N ALA A 17 11.99 -14.79 -7.06
CA ALA A 17 11.75 -14.44 -5.67
C ALA A 17 11.51 -12.94 -5.49
N LYS A 18 12.22 -12.08 -6.23
CA LYS A 18 12.01 -10.63 -6.21
C LYS A 18 10.61 -10.27 -6.69
N PHE A 19 10.14 -10.88 -7.78
CA PHE A 19 8.79 -10.62 -8.28
C PHE A 19 7.72 -11.03 -7.28
N ILE A 20 7.89 -12.18 -6.65
CA ILE A 20 6.97 -12.66 -5.61
C ILE A 20 7.02 -11.73 -4.40
N GLY A 21 8.22 -11.36 -3.94
CA GLY A 21 8.40 -10.45 -2.82
C GLY A 21 7.80 -9.07 -3.06
N ALA A 22 7.99 -8.52 -4.25
CA ALA A 22 7.40 -7.23 -4.62
C ALA A 22 5.88 -7.30 -4.63
N GLY A 23 5.31 -8.41 -5.14
CA GLY A 23 3.87 -8.63 -5.10
C GLY A 23 3.32 -8.74 -3.69
N LEU A 24 4.01 -9.47 -2.81
CA LEU A 24 3.62 -9.60 -1.41
C LEU A 24 3.69 -8.25 -0.67
N ALA A 25 4.70 -7.44 -0.97
CA ALA A 25 4.88 -6.14 -0.32
C ALA A 25 3.70 -5.19 -0.55
N VAL A 26 3.07 -5.25 -1.73
CA VAL A 26 1.92 -4.38 -2.04
C VAL A 26 0.59 -4.90 -1.48
N ILE A 27 0.54 -6.07 -0.87
CA ILE A 27 -0.67 -6.56 -0.19
C ILE A 27 -1.14 -5.57 0.87
N GLY A 28 -0.20 -4.89 1.55
CA GLY A 28 -0.52 -3.86 2.53
C GLY A 28 -1.38 -2.73 1.98
N MET A 29 -1.34 -2.48 0.68
CA MET A 29 -2.18 -1.45 0.03
C MET A 29 -3.66 -1.82 0.05
N ILE A 30 -4.00 -3.09 0.17
CA ILE A 30 -5.40 -3.54 0.32
C ILE A 30 -5.98 -2.97 1.60
N GLY A 31 -5.24 -3.07 2.71
CA GLY A 31 -5.65 -2.51 3.99
C GLY A 31 -5.82 -1.00 3.93
N SER A 32 -4.92 -0.29 3.24
CA SER A 32 -5.03 1.16 3.04
C SER A 32 -6.28 1.51 2.23
N GLY A 33 -6.59 0.76 1.18
CA GLY A 33 -7.80 0.97 0.40
C GLY A 33 -9.06 0.81 1.22
N ILE A 34 -9.14 -0.24 2.02
CA ILE A 34 -10.26 -0.48 2.94
C ILE A 34 -10.32 0.64 3.99
N GLY A 35 -9.17 1.04 4.55
CA GLY A 35 -9.08 2.10 5.54
C GLY A 35 -9.57 3.44 5.00
N ILE A 36 -9.18 3.83 3.79
CA ILE A 36 -9.64 5.05 3.15
C ILE A 36 -11.14 5.00 2.92
N GLY A 37 -11.65 3.87 2.42
CA GLY A 37 -13.09 3.68 2.22
C GLY A 37 -13.86 3.84 3.54
N SER A 38 -13.36 3.28 4.61
CA SER A 38 -13.96 3.40 5.95
C SER A 38 -13.95 4.84 6.46
N VAL A 39 -12.83 5.57 6.30
CA VAL A 39 -12.70 6.97 6.70
C VAL A 39 -13.72 7.83 5.95
N PHE A 40 -13.80 7.72 4.63
CA PHE A 40 -14.73 8.52 3.85
C PHE A 40 -16.19 8.14 4.08
N SER A 41 -16.49 6.86 4.26
CA SER A 41 -17.84 6.42 4.61
C SER A 41 -18.28 7.05 5.94
N SER A 42 -17.42 7.02 6.95
CA SER A 42 -17.70 7.63 8.24
C SER A 42 -17.88 9.15 8.13
N PHE A 43 -17.08 9.81 7.31
CA PHE A 43 -17.20 11.25 7.04
C PHE A 43 -18.55 11.58 6.41
N ILE A 44 -18.94 10.85 5.39
CA ILE A 44 -20.21 11.07 4.69
C ILE A 44 -21.39 10.89 5.64
N ILE A 45 -21.33 9.85 6.48
CA ILE A 45 -22.39 9.59 7.46
C ILE A 45 -22.45 10.73 8.50
N ALA A 46 -21.31 11.16 9.02
CA ALA A 46 -21.24 12.21 10.04
C ALA A 46 -21.79 13.53 9.49
N VAL A 47 -21.39 13.92 8.28
CA VAL A 47 -21.87 15.15 7.64
C VAL A 47 -23.35 15.03 7.25
N GLY A 48 -23.80 13.85 6.84
CA GLY A 48 -25.21 13.60 6.55
C GLY A 48 -26.10 13.74 7.77
N ARG A 49 -25.60 13.36 8.95
CA ARG A 49 -26.33 13.51 10.22
C ARG A 49 -26.28 14.94 10.77
N ASN A 50 -25.18 15.63 10.56
CA ASN A 50 -24.97 16.99 11.05
C ASN A 50 -24.14 17.79 10.03
N PRO A 51 -24.78 18.39 9.03
CA PRO A 51 -24.05 19.18 8.02
C PRO A 51 -23.25 20.33 8.60
N ALA A 52 -23.64 20.87 9.77
CA ALA A 52 -22.92 21.96 10.43
C ALA A 52 -21.54 21.52 10.93
N ALA A 53 -21.33 20.22 11.18
CA ALA A 53 -20.06 19.69 11.64
C ALA A 53 -19.02 19.47 10.53
N ARG A 54 -19.38 19.71 9.27
CA ARG A 54 -18.52 19.42 8.11
C ARG A 54 -17.12 20.02 8.26
N GLY A 55 -17.01 21.29 8.68
CA GLY A 55 -15.74 21.95 8.82
C GLY A 55 -14.83 21.33 9.88
N GLU A 56 -15.41 20.90 10.99
CA GLU A 56 -14.66 20.28 12.08
C GLU A 56 -14.18 18.88 11.71
N VAL A 57 -15.07 18.06 11.15
CA VAL A 57 -14.71 16.67 10.83
C VAL A 57 -13.86 16.56 9.56
N PHE A 58 -13.93 17.53 8.66
CA PHE A 58 -13.15 17.50 7.42
C PHE A 58 -11.65 17.44 7.69
N THR A 59 -11.13 18.30 8.57
CA THR A 59 -9.70 18.35 8.87
C THR A 59 -9.21 17.02 9.44
N MET A 60 -9.93 16.44 10.39
CA MET A 60 -9.56 15.15 10.97
C MET A 60 -9.68 14.02 9.95
N THR A 61 -10.66 14.08 9.07
CA THR A 61 -10.84 13.12 8.00
C THR A 61 -9.65 13.15 7.03
N MET A 62 -9.20 14.36 6.67
CA MET A 62 -8.05 14.50 5.77
C MET A 62 -6.75 14.04 6.43
N LEU A 63 -6.61 14.25 7.74
CA LEU A 63 -5.47 13.72 8.48
C LEU A 63 -5.49 12.17 8.47
N GLY A 64 -6.64 11.58 8.72
CA GLY A 64 -6.80 10.13 8.68
C GLY A 64 -6.52 9.56 7.29
N PHE A 65 -7.01 10.23 6.26
CA PHE A 65 -6.72 9.87 4.86
C PHE A 65 -5.22 9.90 4.59
N ALA A 66 -4.53 10.96 5.00
CA ALA A 66 -3.10 11.12 4.77
C ALA A 66 -2.28 10.03 5.48
N LEU A 67 -2.65 9.67 6.70
CA LEU A 67 -1.97 8.61 7.46
C LEU A 67 -2.17 7.24 6.81
N VAL A 68 -3.37 6.94 6.34
CA VAL A 68 -3.66 5.67 5.67
C VAL A 68 -2.93 5.61 4.33
N GLU A 69 -2.92 6.70 3.58
CA GLU A 69 -2.21 6.80 2.30
C GLU A 69 -0.71 6.62 2.48
N ALA A 70 -0.13 7.15 3.57
CA ALA A 70 1.29 7.00 3.87
C ALA A 70 1.68 5.51 4.00
N ILE A 71 0.83 4.70 4.60
CA ILE A 71 1.07 3.26 4.72
C ILE A 71 1.15 2.61 3.33
N ALA A 72 0.25 2.98 2.42
CA ALA A 72 0.25 2.49 1.05
C ALA A 72 1.52 2.91 0.30
N LEU A 73 1.97 4.13 0.49
CA LEU A 73 3.20 4.63 -0.13
C LEU A 73 4.43 3.89 0.39
N PHE A 74 4.51 3.60 1.69
CA PHE A 74 5.59 2.77 2.23
C PHE A 74 5.59 1.38 1.61
N ALA A 75 4.43 0.75 1.47
CA ALA A 75 4.33 -0.57 0.85
C ALA A 75 4.80 -0.53 -0.61
N LEU A 76 4.42 0.52 -1.34
CA LEU A 76 4.85 0.71 -2.73
C LEU A 76 6.36 0.89 -2.83
N VAL A 77 6.95 1.73 -1.98
CA VAL A 77 8.39 1.98 -1.99
C VAL A 77 9.16 0.70 -1.68
N ILE A 78 8.71 -0.09 -0.70
CA ILE A 78 9.34 -1.36 -0.38
C ILE A 78 9.25 -2.33 -1.56
N SER A 79 8.11 -2.39 -2.23
CA SER A 79 7.94 -3.22 -3.43
C SER A 79 8.92 -2.84 -4.52
N LEU A 80 9.08 -1.53 -4.79
CA LEU A 80 10.02 -1.03 -5.79
C LEU A 80 11.48 -1.31 -5.41
N LEU A 81 11.83 -1.18 -4.13
CA LEU A 81 13.16 -1.51 -3.64
C LEU A 81 13.47 -3.00 -3.81
N ILE A 82 12.51 -3.86 -3.58
CA ILE A 82 12.67 -5.30 -3.79
C ILE A 82 12.84 -5.59 -5.29
N LEU A 83 12.06 -4.95 -6.13
CA LEU A 83 12.02 -5.22 -7.57
C LEU A 83 13.28 -4.71 -8.27
N PHE A 84 13.77 -3.54 -7.92
CA PHE A 84 14.88 -2.86 -8.60
C PHE A 84 16.16 -2.74 -7.78
N GLY A 85 16.10 -3.13 -6.53
CA GLY A 85 17.24 -3.08 -5.61
C GLY A 85 18.21 -4.26 -5.64
#